data_e694c8cf5c3d6e14dcced152145aa813
#
_entry.id   e694c8cf5c3d6e14dcced152145aa813
#
_cell.length_a   1.000
_cell.length_b   1.000
_cell.length_c   1.000
_cell.angle_alpha   90.00
_cell.angle_beta   90.00
_cell.angle_gamma   90.00
#
_symmetry.space_group_name_H-M   'P 1'
#
loop_
_entity.id
_entity.type
_entity.pdbx_description
1 polymer ?
#
loop_
_entity_poly.entity_id
_entity_poly.type
_entity_poly.pdbx_seq_one_letter_code
_entity_poly.pdbx_strand_id
1 'polypeptide(L)'
;MIIEALLVGLLATIAQWWFFGPITKCLVYPLTTGFLVGIIMGDPVLGMMAGANIQLIYLGWISAGGTIPSNTMVAGIMGTAMTIMSGASPTLAVTFAIPFSMLGLLSHQLYMTFNSFWIHKADTYLEQGKLNGVWFMNFVPSFFLSLVLNGVPAFLIVFFGKDWAMSLLNMVPERFIHALEVVGGIMPALGIAMLLSFLYKREIIAFFFAGFFLTIYLHLDTMAVAIFGSVIAALVYIASTRNQEEEKYDAYPAEAEIEEETNPLPPTNRLRKWDLVKTWLYSTSTESCYNYERLQALGAANLMLPVIKRLYPTNERRVEELKKYMVFYNSEVFTIGPVINGIAVSMEEARAKGGDISAEDINAVRTGLMGPVAGIGDTVMQGILFPILAGIGCTMALQGNLLGPVFFTVLFSALIFTSGYNMFMLGYKQGKSSILRILKSGTIDKITNAFSIVGLMVVGTMAASRVNVITPVLLSSNQGKDLMLQSVLDSLLPGMLALLFTLGIWKMLQRKISAIYIILAIFVVGILASYLGVLGIK
;
A
#
# COMPACT_ATOMS: atom_id res chain seq x y z
N MET A 1 18.35 -10.31 -23.42
CA MET A 1 18.33 -8.83 -23.20
C MET A 1 17.09 -8.15 -23.79
N ILE A 2 16.78 -8.20 -25.10
CA ILE A 2 15.61 -7.48 -25.64
C ILE A 2 14.27 -8.00 -25.08
N ILE A 3 14.12 -9.30 -24.94
CA ILE A 3 12.90 -9.93 -24.38
C ILE A 3 12.74 -9.57 -22.91
N GLU A 4 13.81 -9.62 -22.11
CA GLU A 4 13.81 -9.23 -20.71
C GLU A 4 13.44 -7.76 -20.55
N ALA A 5 14.04 -6.86 -21.36
CA ALA A 5 13.71 -5.44 -21.37
C ALA A 5 12.23 -5.18 -21.71
N LEU A 6 11.69 -5.89 -22.73
CA LEU A 6 10.27 -5.79 -23.10
C LEU A 6 9.36 -6.28 -21.96
N LEU A 7 9.69 -7.39 -21.31
CA LEU A 7 8.89 -7.93 -20.21
C LEU A 7 8.93 -7.03 -18.97
N VAL A 8 10.10 -6.45 -18.62
CA VAL A 8 10.21 -5.49 -17.52
C VAL A 8 9.45 -4.20 -17.84
N GLY A 9 9.53 -3.70 -19.08
CA GLY A 9 8.75 -2.55 -19.54
C GLY A 9 7.24 -2.81 -19.47
N LEU A 10 6.79 -4.00 -19.87
CA LEU A 10 5.39 -4.41 -19.76
C LEU A 10 4.95 -4.51 -18.28
N LEU A 11 5.78 -5.10 -17.43
CA LEU A 11 5.54 -5.18 -15.98
C LEU A 11 5.34 -3.77 -15.38
N ALA A 12 6.23 -2.81 -15.70
CA ALA A 12 6.13 -1.43 -15.25
C ALA A 12 4.84 -0.74 -15.75
N THR A 13 4.43 -1.04 -16.99
CA THR A 13 3.19 -0.52 -17.57
C THR A 13 1.97 -1.03 -16.81
N ILE A 14 1.88 -2.35 -16.59
CA ILE A 14 0.74 -3.00 -15.93
C ILE A 14 0.66 -2.59 -14.45
N ALA A 15 1.79 -2.46 -13.78
CA ALA A 15 1.85 -2.09 -12.37
C ALA A 15 1.29 -0.70 -12.08
N GLN A 16 1.44 0.28 -13.00
CA GLN A 16 0.87 1.63 -12.88
C GLN A 16 -0.56 1.71 -13.39
N TRP A 17 -0.99 0.84 -14.31
CA TRP A 17 -2.30 0.98 -14.97
C TRP A 17 -3.49 0.63 -14.09
N TRP A 18 -3.33 -0.21 -13.09
CA TRP A 18 -4.32 -0.58 -12.05
C TRP A 18 -5.68 -1.04 -12.59
N PHE A 19 -5.66 -1.79 -13.68
CA PHE A 19 -6.91 -2.25 -14.32
C PHE A 19 -7.65 -3.33 -13.53
N PHE A 20 -6.95 -4.08 -12.67
CA PHE A 20 -7.53 -5.11 -11.80
C PHE A 20 -6.86 -5.07 -10.43
N GLY A 21 -7.42 -4.24 -9.54
CA GLY A 21 -6.83 -3.85 -8.26
C GLY A 21 -6.26 -4.98 -7.40
N PRO A 22 -6.96 -6.11 -7.16
CA PRO A 22 -6.45 -7.18 -6.30
C PRO A 22 -5.10 -7.76 -6.73
N ILE A 23 -4.82 -7.79 -8.04
CA ILE A 23 -3.53 -8.25 -8.56
C ILE A 23 -2.57 -7.07 -8.76
N THR A 24 -3.00 -6.02 -9.44
CA THR A 24 -2.11 -4.90 -9.79
C THR A 24 -1.66 -4.10 -8.57
N LYS A 25 -2.44 -4.09 -7.48
CA LYS A 25 -2.00 -3.47 -6.22
C LYS A 25 -0.76 -4.13 -5.64
N CYS A 26 -0.61 -5.44 -5.77
CA CYS A 26 0.61 -6.13 -5.35
C CYS A 26 1.84 -5.74 -6.18
N LEU A 27 1.64 -5.34 -7.45
CA LEU A 27 2.70 -4.90 -8.34
C LEU A 27 3.23 -3.49 -8.01
N VAL A 28 2.62 -2.77 -7.07
CA VAL A 28 3.15 -1.50 -6.56
C VAL A 28 4.27 -1.75 -5.53
N TYR A 29 4.33 -2.95 -4.97
CA TYR A 29 5.22 -3.26 -3.86
C TYR A 29 6.53 -3.91 -4.32
N PRO A 30 7.69 -3.35 -3.90
CA PRO A 30 9.02 -3.81 -4.32
C PRO A 30 9.30 -5.29 -4.08
N LEU A 31 8.75 -5.90 -3.02
CA LEU A 31 8.91 -7.33 -2.75
C LEU A 31 8.36 -8.18 -3.91
N THR A 32 7.18 -7.86 -4.42
CA THR A 32 6.54 -8.56 -5.54
C THR A 32 7.24 -8.24 -6.87
N THR A 33 7.43 -6.95 -7.15
CA THR A 33 8.04 -6.53 -8.42
C THR A 33 9.49 -6.92 -8.53
N GLY A 34 10.26 -6.86 -7.44
CA GLY A 34 11.65 -7.35 -7.41
C GLY A 34 11.75 -8.84 -7.70
N PHE A 35 10.87 -9.65 -7.12
CA PHE A 35 10.80 -11.08 -7.42
C PHE A 35 10.47 -11.34 -8.89
N LEU A 36 9.47 -10.63 -9.45
CA LEU A 36 9.10 -10.78 -10.87
C LEU A 36 10.21 -10.31 -11.82
N VAL A 37 10.88 -9.20 -11.52
CA VAL A 37 12.05 -8.73 -12.27
C VAL A 37 13.17 -9.76 -12.20
N GLY A 38 13.41 -10.36 -11.02
CA GLY A 38 14.38 -11.44 -10.85
C GLY A 38 14.07 -12.66 -11.72
N ILE A 39 12.80 -13.08 -11.80
CA ILE A 39 12.37 -14.17 -12.70
C ILE A 39 12.63 -13.79 -14.17
N ILE A 40 12.25 -12.58 -14.56
CA ILE A 40 12.41 -12.11 -15.96
C ILE A 40 13.90 -12.04 -16.34
N MET A 41 14.77 -11.60 -15.43
CA MET A 41 16.19 -11.39 -15.69
C MET A 41 17.07 -12.60 -15.32
N GLY A 42 16.48 -13.72 -14.88
CA GLY A 42 17.16 -15.00 -14.66
C GLY A 42 17.81 -15.19 -13.28
N ASP A 43 17.61 -14.26 -12.33
CA ASP A 43 18.06 -14.40 -10.94
C ASP A 43 16.93 -14.06 -9.94
N PRO A 44 15.99 -15.00 -9.71
CA PRO A 44 14.86 -14.78 -8.81
C PRO A 44 15.27 -14.60 -7.35
N VAL A 45 16.39 -15.19 -6.91
CA VAL A 45 16.86 -15.07 -5.52
C VAL A 45 17.40 -13.66 -5.27
N LEU A 46 18.29 -13.17 -6.12
CA LEU A 46 18.81 -11.81 -6.04
C LEU A 46 17.66 -10.78 -6.19
N GLY A 47 16.75 -11.01 -7.15
CA GLY A 47 15.60 -10.15 -7.38
C GLY A 47 14.68 -10.01 -6.17
N MET A 48 14.34 -11.13 -5.50
CA MET A 48 13.50 -11.07 -4.29
C MET A 48 14.22 -10.44 -3.10
N MET A 49 15.52 -10.70 -2.91
CA MET A 49 16.30 -10.11 -1.82
C MET A 49 16.48 -8.60 -2.03
N ALA A 50 16.76 -8.16 -3.26
CA ALA A 50 16.80 -6.74 -3.62
C ALA A 50 15.44 -6.07 -3.39
N GLY A 51 14.35 -6.68 -3.90
CA GLY A 51 12.99 -6.21 -3.69
C GLY A 51 12.61 -6.11 -2.22
N ALA A 52 13.01 -7.09 -1.39
CA ALA A 52 12.77 -7.07 0.04
C ALA A 52 13.52 -5.93 0.75
N ASN A 53 14.79 -5.69 0.43
CA ASN A 53 15.56 -4.57 0.99
C ASN A 53 14.93 -3.23 0.62
N ILE A 54 14.53 -3.05 -0.64
CA ILE A 54 13.82 -1.85 -1.10
C ILE A 54 12.48 -1.72 -0.35
N GLN A 55 11.71 -2.82 -0.23
CA GLN A 55 10.41 -2.81 0.45
C GLN A 55 10.51 -2.34 1.90
N LEU A 56 11.55 -2.75 2.63
CA LEU A 56 11.74 -2.39 4.04
C LEU A 56 11.84 -0.88 4.26
N ILE A 57 12.40 -0.13 3.31
CA ILE A 57 12.49 1.33 3.39
C ILE A 57 11.11 1.98 3.25
N TYR A 58 10.27 1.40 2.41
CA TYR A 58 8.97 1.94 2.06
C TYR A 58 7.81 1.36 2.87
N LEU A 59 8.08 0.58 3.93
CA LEU A 59 7.03 -0.04 4.76
C LEU A 59 6.06 0.96 5.39
N GLY A 60 6.57 2.09 5.84
CA GLY A 60 5.76 3.13 6.46
C GLY A 60 5.28 4.22 5.49
N TRP A 61 5.46 4.03 4.19
CA TRP A 61 5.03 5.01 3.19
C TRP A 61 3.57 4.78 2.83
N ILE A 62 2.71 5.58 3.42
CA ILE A 62 1.26 5.50 3.26
C ILE A 62 0.83 6.60 2.29
N SER A 63 0.13 6.23 1.23
CA SER A 63 -0.53 7.17 0.34
C SER A 63 -1.92 7.48 0.90
N ALA A 64 -2.11 8.67 1.44
CA ALA A 64 -3.39 9.13 1.95
C ALA A 64 -3.91 10.31 1.13
N GLY A 65 -5.21 10.32 0.83
CA GLY A 65 -5.84 11.45 0.15
C GLY A 65 -5.35 11.74 -1.27
N GLY A 66 -4.72 10.77 -1.94
CA GLY A 66 -4.18 10.92 -3.30
C GLY A 66 -2.76 11.48 -3.38
N THR A 67 -2.07 11.65 -2.25
CA THR A 67 -0.66 12.05 -2.23
C THR A 67 0.24 10.83 -2.15
N ILE A 68 1.25 10.76 -3.01
CA ILE A 68 2.27 9.70 -2.98
C ILE A 68 3.60 10.34 -2.59
N PRO A 69 4.19 9.96 -1.44
CA PRO A 69 5.47 10.52 -1.01
C PRO A 69 6.66 10.01 -1.84
N SER A 70 6.51 8.86 -2.51
CA SER A 70 7.53 8.24 -3.38
C SER A 70 6.87 7.19 -4.28
N ASN A 71 7.47 6.90 -5.43
CA ASN A 71 6.99 5.84 -6.31
C ASN A 71 7.73 4.52 -6.02
N THR A 72 7.13 3.71 -5.15
CA THR A 72 7.70 2.43 -4.68
C THR A 72 7.78 1.38 -5.80
N MET A 73 6.85 1.41 -6.75
CA MET A 73 6.83 0.52 -7.92
C MET A 73 8.07 0.72 -8.79
N VAL A 74 8.35 1.99 -9.17
CA VAL A 74 9.52 2.32 -9.99
C VAL A 74 10.80 2.00 -9.23
N ALA A 75 10.86 2.30 -7.93
CA ALA A 75 11.95 1.91 -7.05
C ALA A 75 12.21 0.40 -7.09
N GLY A 76 11.17 -0.40 -6.94
CA GLY A 76 11.24 -1.87 -6.93
C GLY A 76 11.69 -2.44 -8.26
N ILE A 77 11.09 -2.02 -9.36
CA ILE A 77 11.39 -2.54 -10.70
C ILE A 77 12.80 -2.13 -11.14
N MET A 78 13.08 -0.82 -11.15
CA MET A 78 14.33 -0.30 -11.70
C MET A 78 15.50 -0.53 -10.74
N GLY A 79 15.29 -0.38 -9.43
CA GLY A 79 16.31 -0.66 -8.43
C GLY A 79 16.75 -2.12 -8.44
N THR A 80 15.81 -3.05 -8.54
CA THR A 80 16.13 -4.48 -8.67
C THR A 80 16.82 -4.80 -9.99
N ALA A 81 16.33 -4.28 -11.11
CA ALA A 81 16.94 -4.50 -12.42
C ALA A 81 18.41 -4.02 -12.44
N MET A 82 18.67 -2.83 -11.90
CA MET A 82 20.05 -2.30 -11.79
C MET A 82 20.92 -3.18 -10.89
N THR A 83 20.39 -3.67 -9.78
CA THR A 83 21.13 -4.58 -8.87
C THR A 83 21.53 -5.87 -9.57
N ILE A 84 20.61 -6.48 -10.32
CA ILE A 84 20.89 -7.71 -11.10
C ILE A 84 21.91 -7.44 -12.21
N MET A 85 21.74 -6.35 -12.98
CA MET A 85 22.64 -6.00 -14.10
C MET A 85 24.06 -5.69 -13.65
N SER A 86 24.20 -5.07 -12.49
CA SER A 86 25.50 -4.68 -11.93
C SER A 86 26.18 -5.82 -11.15
N GLY A 87 25.46 -6.90 -10.80
CA GLY A 87 25.97 -7.95 -9.91
C GLY A 87 26.22 -7.46 -8.47
N ALA A 88 25.59 -6.35 -8.08
CA ALA A 88 25.76 -5.76 -6.76
C ALA A 88 25.09 -6.60 -5.67
N SER A 89 25.51 -6.39 -4.40
CA SER A 89 24.84 -7.03 -3.26
C SER A 89 23.38 -6.60 -3.14
N PRO A 90 22.47 -7.44 -2.62
CA PRO A 90 21.07 -7.10 -2.44
C PRO A 90 20.83 -5.84 -1.59
N THR A 91 21.75 -5.53 -0.68
CA THR A 91 21.68 -4.33 0.19
C THR A 91 21.91 -3.03 -0.59
N LEU A 92 22.72 -3.07 -1.66
CA LEU A 92 22.95 -1.92 -2.55
C LEU A 92 21.73 -1.58 -3.43
N ALA A 93 20.77 -2.50 -3.57
CA ALA A 93 19.52 -2.24 -4.27
C ALA A 93 18.81 -0.96 -3.79
N VAL A 94 18.91 -0.67 -2.51
CA VAL A 94 18.39 0.54 -1.86
C VAL A 94 18.95 1.81 -2.47
N THR A 95 20.25 1.83 -2.71
CA THR A 95 20.96 2.98 -3.28
C THR A 95 20.51 3.30 -4.70
N PHE A 96 20.26 2.27 -5.50
CA PHE A 96 19.67 2.44 -6.83
C PHE A 96 18.20 2.84 -6.76
N ALA A 97 17.42 2.27 -5.84
CA ALA A 97 15.99 2.47 -5.74
C ALA A 97 15.59 3.92 -5.43
N ILE A 98 16.35 4.64 -4.58
CA ILE A 98 15.99 5.98 -4.13
C ILE A 98 15.93 7.00 -5.28
N PRO A 99 16.95 7.15 -6.14
CA PRO A 99 16.87 8.04 -7.29
C PRO A 99 15.73 7.69 -8.25
N PHE A 100 15.53 6.39 -8.50
CA PHE A 100 14.43 5.93 -9.37
C PHE A 100 13.06 6.22 -8.76
N SER A 101 12.90 6.13 -7.45
CA SER A 101 11.63 6.48 -6.80
C SER A 101 11.25 7.94 -6.98
N MET A 102 12.25 8.84 -6.98
CA MET A 102 12.03 10.28 -7.20
C MET A 102 11.66 10.56 -8.66
N LEU A 103 12.33 9.92 -9.62
CA LEU A 103 11.95 9.98 -11.04
C LEU A 103 10.54 9.39 -11.27
N GLY A 104 10.24 8.31 -10.60
CA GLY A 104 8.92 7.68 -10.62
C GLY A 104 7.82 8.57 -10.04
N LEU A 105 8.14 9.43 -9.07
CA LEU A 105 7.19 10.43 -8.56
C LEU A 105 6.82 11.44 -9.65
N LEU A 106 7.80 11.93 -10.40
CA LEU A 106 7.56 12.82 -11.54
C LEU A 106 6.69 12.13 -12.61
N SER A 107 7.00 10.87 -12.94
CA SER A 107 6.19 10.05 -13.85
C SER A 107 4.74 9.94 -13.37
N HIS A 108 4.51 9.71 -12.08
CA HIS A 108 3.18 9.63 -11.50
C HIS A 108 2.43 10.99 -11.55
N GLN A 109 3.11 12.09 -11.28
CA GLN A 109 2.52 13.44 -11.40
C GLN A 109 2.09 13.74 -12.83
N LEU A 110 2.92 13.39 -13.82
CA LEU A 110 2.56 13.50 -15.24
C LEU A 110 1.37 12.60 -15.59
N TYR A 111 1.37 11.36 -15.08
CA TYR A 111 0.25 10.43 -15.27
C TYR A 111 -1.08 11.02 -14.77
N MET A 112 -1.12 11.55 -13.57
CA MET A 112 -2.31 12.19 -13.01
C MET A 112 -2.73 13.46 -13.79
N THR A 113 -1.77 14.24 -14.23
CA THR A 113 -2.02 15.47 -15.00
C THR A 113 -2.64 15.16 -16.35
N PHE A 114 -2.04 14.25 -17.11
CA PHE A 114 -2.55 13.89 -18.44
C PHE A 114 -3.87 13.13 -18.38
N ASN A 115 -4.11 12.34 -17.34
CA ASN A 115 -5.39 11.67 -17.14
C ASN A 115 -6.56 12.66 -16.93
N SER A 116 -6.29 13.91 -16.51
CA SER A 116 -7.33 14.96 -16.45
C SER A 116 -7.92 15.29 -17.84
N PHE A 117 -7.15 15.13 -18.90
CA PHE A 117 -7.68 15.31 -20.27
C PHE A 117 -8.72 14.23 -20.63
N TRP A 118 -8.51 13.00 -20.20
CA TRP A 118 -9.38 11.88 -20.56
C TRP A 118 -10.74 11.92 -19.87
N ILE A 119 -10.82 12.50 -18.65
CA ILE A 119 -12.11 12.68 -17.98
C ILE A 119 -12.99 13.68 -18.71
N HIS A 120 -12.45 14.77 -19.24
CA HIS A 120 -13.20 15.72 -20.09
C HIS A 120 -13.65 15.07 -21.39
N LYS A 121 -12.83 14.19 -21.96
CA LYS A 121 -13.24 13.46 -23.16
C LYS A 121 -14.36 12.46 -22.86
N ALA A 122 -14.36 11.86 -21.66
CA ALA A 122 -15.46 11.00 -21.20
C ALA A 122 -16.76 11.80 -21.01
N ASP A 123 -16.71 13.04 -20.46
CA ASP A 123 -17.85 13.95 -20.39
C ASP A 123 -18.43 14.18 -21.80
N THR A 124 -17.59 14.49 -22.78
CA THR A 124 -18.00 14.68 -24.18
C THR A 124 -18.68 13.44 -24.76
N TYR A 125 -18.18 12.24 -24.48
CA TYR A 125 -18.82 11.00 -24.91
C TYR A 125 -20.19 10.78 -24.26
N LEU A 126 -20.33 11.11 -22.98
CA LEU A 126 -21.62 11.05 -22.30
C LEU A 126 -22.63 12.03 -22.89
N GLU A 127 -22.23 13.25 -23.21
CA GLU A 127 -23.09 14.24 -23.89
C GLU A 127 -23.57 13.76 -25.25
N GLN A 128 -22.74 12.99 -25.96
CA GLN A 128 -23.08 12.33 -27.24
C GLN A 128 -23.92 11.05 -27.06
N GLY A 129 -24.28 10.66 -25.84
CA GLY A 129 -25.02 9.41 -25.58
C GLY A 129 -24.16 8.14 -25.67
N LYS A 130 -22.84 8.25 -25.76
CA LYS A 130 -21.89 7.13 -25.92
C LYS A 130 -21.40 6.59 -24.58
N LEU A 131 -22.22 5.82 -23.89
CA LEU A 131 -21.92 5.27 -22.55
C LEU A 131 -20.62 4.45 -22.50
N ASN A 132 -20.31 3.68 -23.55
CA ASN A 132 -19.07 2.89 -23.61
C ASN A 132 -17.80 3.77 -23.69
N GLY A 133 -17.95 5.06 -24.01
CA GLY A 133 -16.85 6.04 -23.97
C GLY A 133 -16.26 6.19 -22.57
N VAL A 134 -17.07 6.06 -21.52
CA VAL A 134 -16.61 6.09 -20.11
C VAL A 134 -15.65 4.94 -19.84
N TRP A 135 -16.03 3.72 -20.21
CA TRP A 135 -15.17 2.54 -20.08
C TRP A 135 -13.87 2.70 -20.89
N PHE A 136 -13.99 3.13 -22.16
CA PHE A 136 -12.85 3.31 -23.04
C PHE A 136 -11.86 4.33 -22.49
N MET A 137 -12.33 5.50 -22.02
CA MET A 137 -11.48 6.56 -21.47
C MET A 137 -10.86 6.19 -20.12
N ASN A 138 -11.52 5.33 -19.33
CA ASN A 138 -10.94 4.86 -18.06
C ASN A 138 -9.74 3.93 -18.28
N PHE A 139 -9.75 3.10 -19.31
CA PHE A 139 -8.75 2.04 -19.48
C PHE A 139 -7.72 2.30 -20.58
N VAL A 140 -8.19 2.62 -21.79
CA VAL A 140 -7.31 2.54 -22.96
C VAL A 140 -6.26 3.67 -22.98
N PRO A 141 -6.63 4.96 -22.86
CA PRO A 141 -5.64 6.02 -22.86
C PRO A 141 -4.68 5.94 -21.66
N SER A 142 -5.18 5.54 -20.49
CA SER A 142 -4.37 5.38 -19.27
C SER A 142 -3.32 4.28 -19.42
N PHE A 143 -3.64 3.19 -20.16
CA PHE A 143 -2.66 2.15 -20.49
C PHE A 143 -1.51 2.70 -21.34
N PHE A 144 -1.82 3.40 -22.44
CA PHE A 144 -0.80 3.97 -23.31
C PHE A 144 0.03 5.05 -22.60
N LEU A 145 -0.60 5.83 -21.74
CA LEU A 145 0.10 6.81 -20.93
C LEU A 145 1.06 6.13 -19.93
N SER A 146 0.63 5.05 -19.28
CA SER A 146 1.51 4.25 -18.42
C SER A 146 2.64 3.60 -19.22
N LEU A 147 2.38 3.09 -20.41
CA LEU A 147 3.40 2.54 -21.30
C LEU A 147 4.50 3.57 -21.60
N VAL A 148 4.11 4.79 -21.96
CA VAL A 148 5.07 5.86 -22.27
C VAL A 148 5.84 6.34 -21.06
N LEU A 149 5.16 6.54 -19.90
CA LEU A 149 5.76 7.15 -18.72
C LEU A 149 6.54 6.16 -17.84
N ASN A 150 6.19 4.88 -17.86
CA ASN A 150 6.82 3.86 -17.01
C ASN A 150 7.41 2.70 -17.82
N GLY A 151 6.67 2.19 -18.81
CA GLY A 151 7.09 1.03 -19.60
C GLY A 151 8.31 1.33 -20.47
N VAL A 152 8.28 2.42 -21.24
CA VAL A 152 9.41 2.81 -22.10
C VAL A 152 10.67 3.14 -21.29
N PRO A 153 10.64 3.93 -20.22
CA PRO A 153 11.82 4.13 -19.38
C PRO A 153 12.37 2.84 -18.78
N ALA A 154 11.53 1.95 -18.28
CA ALA A 154 11.96 0.66 -17.75
C ALA A 154 12.62 -0.21 -18.82
N PHE A 155 12.04 -0.25 -20.02
CA PHE A 155 12.65 -0.93 -21.17
C PHE A 155 14.03 -0.36 -21.51
N LEU A 156 14.15 0.96 -21.60
CA LEU A 156 15.43 1.63 -21.94
C LEU A 156 16.51 1.37 -20.90
N ILE A 157 16.16 1.41 -19.61
CA ILE A 157 17.10 1.12 -18.53
C ILE A 157 17.59 -0.32 -18.60
N VAL A 158 16.74 -1.30 -18.83
CA VAL A 158 17.16 -2.71 -18.91
C VAL A 158 17.94 -2.97 -20.19
N PHE A 159 17.54 -2.36 -21.31
CA PHE A 159 18.15 -2.60 -22.61
C PHE A 159 19.54 -1.97 -22.74
N PHE A 160 19.71 -0.73 -22.28
CA PHE A 160 20.96 0.02 -22.41
C PHE A 160 21.76 0.12 -21.10
N GLY A 161 21.14 -0.24 -19.97
CA GLY A 161 21.67 0.05 -18.64
C GLY A 161 22.82 -0.85 -18.19
N LYS A 162 23.04 -2.00 -18.81
CA LYS A 162 24.08 -2.95 -18.35
C LYS A 162 25.48 -2.35 -18.34
N ASP A 163 25.89 -1.78 -19.45
CA ASP A 163 27.23 -1.18 -19.57
C ASP A 163 27.36 0.06 -18.66
N TRP A 164 26.27 0.78 -18.49
CA TRP A 164 26.18 1.94 -17.60
C TRP A 164 26.26 1.52 -16.12
N ALA A 165 25.54 0.49 -15.71
CA ALA A 165 25.55 -0.02 -14.35
C ALA A 165 26.93 -0.53 -13.94
N MET A 166 27.58 -1.31 -14.81
CA MET A 166 28.93 -1.81 -14.59
C MET A 166 29.97 -0.68 -14.58
N SER A 167 29.87 0.29 -15.48
CA SER A 167 30.76 1.45 -15.52
C SER A 167 30.65 2.31 -14.26
N LEU A 168 29.44 2.53 -13.76
CA LEU A 168 29.20 3.26 -12.51
C LEU A 168 29.85 2.55 -11.32
N LEU A 169 29.66 1.24 -11.17
CA LEU A 169 30.27 0.48 -10.07
C LEU A 169 31.79 0.47 -10.14
N ASN A 170 32.37 0.31 -11.34
CA ASN A 170 33.81 0.30 -11.53
C ASN A 170 34.47 1.66 -11.30
N MET A 171 33.72 2.77 -11.44
CA MET A 171 34.20 4.12 -11.14
C MET A 171 34.18 4.46 -9.65
N VAL A 172 33.40 3.70 -8.87
CA VAL A 172 33.17 4.01 -7.44
C VAL A 172 34.22 3.28 -6.60
N PRO A 173 34.99 3.99 -5.74
CA PRO A 173 35.97 3.35 -4.86
C PRO A 173 35.30 2.35 -3.90
N GLU A 174 35.95 1.20 -3.62
CA GLU A 174 35.43 0.16 -2.70
C GLU A 174 35.01 0.73 -1.33
N ARG A 175 35.76 1.70 -0.80
CA ARG A 175 35.40 2.39 0.46
C ARG A 175 34.07 3.12 0.38
N PHE A 176 33.74 3.68 -0.79
CA PHE A 176 32.47 4.34 -0.98
C PHE A 176 31.34 3.32 -1.15
N ILE A 177 31.58 2.21 -1.83
CA ILE A 177 30.61 1.09 -1.92
C ILE A 177 30.29 0.58 -0.51
N HIS A 178 31.31 0.34 0.32
CA HIS A 178 31.09 -0.05 1.72
C HIS A 178 30.30 0.99 2.51
N ALA A 179 30.55 2.28 2.30
CA ALA A 179 29.79 3.35 2.95
C ALA A 179 28.31 3.33 2.49
N LEU A 180 28.04 3.05 1.22
CA LEU A 180 26.66 2.88 0.72
C LEU A 180 25.98 1.64 1.29
N GLU A 181 26.71 0.56 1.55
CA GLU A 181 26.18 -0.63 2.25
C GLU A 181 25.77 -0.28 3.70
N VAL A 182 26.59 0.50 4.42
CA VAL A 182 26.25 1.00 5.76
C VAL A 182 24.96 1.84 5.72
N VAL A 183 24.84 2.76 4.74
CA VAL A 183 23.59 3.51 4.50
C VAL A 183 22.43 2.55 4.27
N GLY A 184 22.60 1.54 3.40
CA GLY A 184 21.58 0.51 3.14
C GLY A 184 21.16 -0.26 4.39
N GLY A 185 22.09 -0.55 5.30
CA GLY A 185 21.82 -1.20 6.58
C GLY A 185 21.04 -0.34 7.57
N ILE A 186 21.18 0.99 7.52
CA ILE A 186 20.43 1.94 8.37
C ILE A 186 19.04 2.25 7.78
N MET A 187 18.89 2.24 6.45
CA MET A 187 17.66 2.69 5.76
C MET A 187 16.38 2.00 6.23
N PRO A 188 16.33 0.70 6.55
CA PRO A 188 15.13 0.08 7.10
C PRO A 188 14.60 0.78 8.36
N ALA A 189 15.48 1.42 9.16
CA ALA A 189 15.06 2.16 10.34
C ALA A 189 14.10 3.32 9.98
N LEU A 190 14.25 3.94 8.79
CA LEU A 190 13.33 4.98 8.33
C LEU A 190 11.92 4.42 8.08
N GLY A 191 11.79 3.34 7.31
CA GLY A 191 10.49 2.72 7.03
C GLY A 191 9.80 2.23 8.30
N ILE A 192 10.58 1.61 9.20
CA ILE A 192 10.11 1.13 10.51
C ILE A 192 9.67 2.31 11.39
N ALA A 193 10.43 3.41 11.45
CA ALA A 193 10.09 4.61 12.22
C ALA A 193 8.85 5.32 11.66
N MET A 194 8.67 5.36 10.34
CA MET A 194 7.45 5.89 9.72
C MET A 194 6.24 5.06 10.09
N LEU A 195 6.35 3.74 10.01
CA LEU A 195 5.28 2.82 10.40
C LEU A 195 4.98 2.93 11.91
N LEU A 196 6.01 3.04 12.74
CA LEU A 196 5.85 3.30 14.18
C LEU A 196 5.11 4.62 14.43
N SER A 197 5.42 5.68 13.68
CA SER A 197 4.70 6.97 13.78
C SER A 197 3.23 6.84 13.45
N PHE A 198 2.89 5.97 12.51
CA PHE A 198 1.52 5.73 12.08
C PHE A 198 0.72 4.88 13.09
N LEU A 199 1.33 3.81 13.61
CA LEU A 199 0.71 2.91 14.58
C LEU A 199 0.75 3.45 16.02
N TYR A 200 1.50 4.54 16.27
CA TYR A 200 1.71 5.07 17.60
C TYR A 200 0.41 5.49 18.26
N LYS A 201 0.11 4.81 19.36
CA LYS A 201 -0.87 5.22 20.38
C LYS A 201 -0.21 5.02 21.75
N ARG A 202 -0.38 6.00 22.63
CA ARG A 202 0.29 5.99 23.95
C ARG A 202 -0.02 4.73 24.76
N GLU A 203 -1.22 4.19 24.61
CA GLU A 203 -1.73 3.05 25.35
C GLU A 203 -1.11 1.71 24.91
N ILE A 204 -0.68 1.62 23.64
CA ILE A 204 -0.24 0.34 23.04
C ILE A 204 1.21 0.35 22.55
N ILE A 205 1.96 1.46 22.72
CA ILE A 205 3.37 1.55 22.29
C ILE A 205 4.28 0.50 22.95
N ALA A 206 3.91 0.03 24.15
CA ALA A 206 4.64 -1.02 24.87
C ALA A 206 4.79 -2.30 24.03
N PHE A 207 3.85 -2.60 23.11
CA PHE A 207 3.92 -3.76 22.25
C PHE A 207 5.03 -3.69 21.19
N PHE A 208 5.46 -2.50 20.79
CA PHE A 208 6.67 -2.33 19.97
C PHE A 208 7.90 -2.86 20.71
N PHE A 209 8.08 -2.46 21.97
CA PHE A 209 9.19 -2.95 22.79
C PHE A 209 9.06 -4.44 23.07
N ALA A 210 7.84 -4.94 23.30
CA ALA A 210 7.62 -6.37 23.47
C ALA A 210 8.11 -7.16 22.24
N GLY A 211 7.73 -6.77 21.03
CA GLY A 211 8.21 -7.40 19.80
C GLY A 211 9.72 -7.32 19.62
N PHE A 212 10.33 -6.16 19.91
CA PHE A 212 11.77 -5.96 19.85
C PHE A 212 12.51 -6.93 20.80
N PHE A 213 12.09 -6.98 22.07
CA PHE A 213 12.76 -7.81 23.08
C PHE A 213 12.51 -9.31 22.90
N LEU A 214 11.33 -9.72 22.43
CA LEU A 214 11.07 -11.12 22.07
C LEU A 214 12.06 -11.62 21.00
N THR A 215 12.36 -10.76 20.02
CA THR A 215 13.35 -11.10 18.98
C THR A 215 14.77 -11.12 19.52
N ILE A 216 15.16 -10.13 20.31
CA ILE A 216 16.53 -10.01 20.83
C ILE A 216 16.87 -11.12 21.84
N TYR A 217 15.96 -11.40 22.79
CA TYR A 217 16.27 -12.33 23.88
C TYR A 217 15.80 -13.78 23.63
N LEU A 218 14.69 -13.96 22.89
CA LEU A 218 14.15 -15.30 22.61
C LEU A 218 14.45 -15.76 21.18
N HIS A 219 15.12 -14.92 20.38
CA HIS A 219 15.47 -15.21 18.97
C HIS A 219 14.25 -15.60 18.11
N LEU A 220 13.06 -15.07 18.46
CA LEU A 220 11.85 -15.32 17.69
C LEU A 220 11.91 -14.55 16.37
N ASP A 221 11.53 -15.23 15.30
CA ASP A 221 11.38 -14.59 14.00
C ASP A 221 10.08 -13.77 13.88
N THR A 222 9.96 -13.03 12.80
CA THR A 222 8.81 -12.14 12.57
C THR A 222 7.48 -12.91 12.49
N MET A 223 7.48 -14.14 11.97
CA MET A 223 6.28 -14.99 11.90
C MET A 223 5.82 -15.42 13.29
N ALA A 224 6.75 -15.91 14.11
CA ALA A 224 6.44 -16.32 15.48
C ALA A 224 5.89 -15.15 16.30
N VAL A 225 6.54 -13.97 16.22
CA VAL A 225 6.05 -12.77 16.93
C VAL A 225 4.69 -12.29 16.40
N ALA A 226 4.41 -12.41 15.11
CA ALA A 226 3.09 -12.10 14.54
C ALA A 226 2.00 -13.04 15.09
N ILE A 227 2.31 -14.34 15.26
CA ILE A 227 1.38 -15.32 15.86
C ILE A 227 1.12 -14.97 17.34
N PHE A 228 2.16 -14.75 18.14
CA PHE A 228 2.01 -14.33 19.54
C PHE A 228 1.25 -13.02 19.66
N GLY A 229 1.57 -12.04 18.81
CA GLY A 229 0.88 -10.76 18.73
C GLY A 229 -0.60 -10.93 18.42
N SER A 230 -0.95 -11.85 17.52
CA SER A 230 -2.34 -12.14 17.17
C SER A 230 -3.12 -12.76 18.33
N VAL A 231 -2.49 -13.65 19.11
CA VAL A 231 -3.10 -14.21 20.32
C VAL A 231 -3.35 -13.12 21.36
N ILE A 232 -2.34 -12.26 21.63
CA ILE A 232 -2.47 -11.14 22.57
C ILE A 232 -3.55 -10.16 22.10
N ALA A 233 -3.56 -9.80 20.82
CA ALA A 233 -4.56 -8.92 20.23
C ALA A 233 -5.98 -9.48 20.38
N ALA A 234 -6.16 -10.78 20.16
CA ALA A 234 -7.44 -11.46 20.37
C ALA A 234 -7.89 -11.39 21.83
N LEU A 235 -6.99 -11.63 22.78
CA LEU A 235 -7.30 -11.54 24.21
C LEU A 235 -7.69 -10.10 24.60
N VAL A 236 -6.96 -9.09 24.13
CA VAL A 236 -7.28 -7.67 24.37
C VAL A 236 -8.63 -7.31 23.76
N TYR A 237 -8.92 -7.78 22.55
CA TYR A 237 -10.21 -7.56 21.89
C TYR A 237 -11.36 -8.17 22.69
N ILE A 238 -11.24 -9.44 23.13
CA ILE A 238 -12.25 -10.12 23.95
C ILE A 238 -12.47 -9.39 25.28
N ALA A 239 -11.38 -9.00 25.96
CA ALA A 239 -11.46 -8.26 27.22
C ALA A 239 -12.15 -6.89 27.06
N SER A 240 -11.83 -6.17 25.97
CA SER A 240 -12.46 -4.86 25.67
C SER A 240 -13.94 -4.97 25.28
N THR A 241 -14.37 -6.11 24.77
CA THR A 241 -15.77 -6.34 24.40
C THR A 241 -16.60 -6.74 25.60
N ARG A 242 -16.04 -7.55 26.52
CA ARG A 242 -16.72 -8.01 27.73
C ARG A 242 -17.08 -6.86 28.70
N ASN A 243 -16.22 -5.87 28.82
CA ASN A 243 -16.46 -4.70 29.68
C ASN A 243 -17.56 -3.75 29.18
N GLN A 244 -18.06 -3.89 27.95
CA GLN A 244 -19.12 -3.04 27.39
C GLN A 244 -20.50 -3.75 27.31
N GLU A 245 -20.57 -5.07 27.50
CA GLU A 245 -21.86 -5.77 27.65
C GLU A 245 -22.56 -5.38 28.97
N GLU A 246 -21.86 -4.76 29.91
CA GLU A 246 -22.45 -4.21 31.16
C GLU A 246 -23.01 -2.79 31.02
N GLU A 247 -22.60 -2.00 30.00
CA GLU A 247 -23.28 -0.75 29.63
C GLU A 247 -24.39 -1.07 28.64
N LYS A 248 -25.61 -1.21 29.18
CA LYS A 248 -26.84 -1.45 28.43
C LYS A 248 -26.89 -0.62 27.15
N TYR A 249 -27.04 -1.33 26.06
CA TYR A 249 -27.59 -0.86 24.82
C TYR A 249 -28.93 -0.14 25.09
N ASP A 250 -28.92 1.16 25.32
CA ASP A 250 -30.08 1.97 25.09
C ASP A 250 -30.32 1.95 23.58
N ALA A 251 -31.29 1.16 23.23
CA ALA A 251 -31.73 0.93 21.86
C ALA A 251 -32.00 2.26 21.19
N TYR A 252 -31.20 2.61 20.17
CA TYR A 252 -31.72 3.49 19.14
C TYR A 252 -32.89 2.77 18.51
N PRO A 253 -34.06 3.42 18.42
CA PRO A 253 -35.23 2.79 17.83
C PRO A 253 -34.88 2.23 16.46
N ALA A 254 -35.27 1.03 16.20
CA ALA A 254 -35.31 0.43 14.87
C ALA A 254 -36.43 1.12 14.09
N GLU A 255 -36.19 2.33 13.61
CA GLU A 255 -37.04 3.10 12.70
C GLU A 255 -36.16 3.57 11.56
N ALA A 256 -36.27 3.11 10.43
CA ALA A 256 -37.25 2.91 9.42
C ALA A 256 -36.89 1.66 8.60
N GLU A 257 -37.64 0.61 8.73
CA GLU A 257 -37.93 -0.22 7.60
C GLU A 257 -38.49 0.73 6.55
N ILE A 258 -37.75 0.88 5.44
CA ILE A 258 -38.32 1.51 4.25
C ILE A 258 -39.45 0.54 3.86
N GLU A 259 -40.67 0.88 4.26
CA GLU A 259 -41.84 0.18 3.75
C GLU A 259 -41.74 0.18 2.23
N GLU A 260 -41.56 -1.01 1.69
CA GLU A 260 -41.59 -1.29 0.27
C GLU A 260 -43.01 -1.10 -0.27
N GLU A 261 -43.49 0.13 -0.40
CA GLU A 261 -44.48 0.41 -1.44
C GLU A 261 -43.75 0.47 -2.78
N THR A 262 -43.34 -0.69 -3.27
CA THR A 262 -42.61 -0.81 -4.51
C THR A 262 -43.53 -1.29 -5.62
N ASN A 263 -43.76 -0.44 -6.58
CA ASN A 263 -44.16 -0.88 -7.90
C ASN A 263 -43.06 -1.85 -8.42
N PRO A 264 -43.34 -3.14 -8.62
CA PRO A 264 -42.29 -4.06 -8.98
C PRO A 264 -41.72 -3.70 -10.34
N LEU A 265 -40.40 -3.45 -10.38
CA LEU A 265 -39.69 -3.30 -11.66
C LEU A 265 -40.02 -4.48 -12.58
N PRO A 266 -40.18 -4.24 -13.89
CA PRO A 266 -40.23 -5.33 -14.86
C PRO A 266 -39.10 -6.32 -14.62
N PRO A 267 -39.29 -7.64 -14.75
CA PRO A 267 -38.26 -8.65 -14.50
C PRO A 267 -36.97 -8.41 -15.28
N THR A 268 -37.06 -7.71 -16.43
CA THR A 268 -35.94 -7.30 -17.28
C THR A 268 -35.03 -6.25 -16.64
N ASN A 269 -35.52 -5.44 -15.70
CA ASN A 269 -34.82 -4.29 -15.11
C ASN A 269 -34.35 -4.57 -13.66
N ARG A 270 -34.45 -5.79 -13.17
CA ARG A 270 -33.90 -6.18 -11.86
C ARG A 270 -32.41 -6.47 -11.95
N LEU A 271 -31.64 -6.03 -10.95
CA LEU A 271 -30.24 -6.38 -10.82
C LEU A 271 -30.08 -7.90 -10.57
N ARG A 272 -29.17 -8.50 -11.31
CA ARG A 272 -28.78 -9.91 -11.14
C ARG A 272 -27.49 -9.98 -10.35
N LYS A 273 -27.22 -11.12 -9.70
CA LYS A 273 -25.95 -11.35 -9.00
C LYS A 273 -24.74 -11.03 -9.88
N TRP A 274 -24.80 -11.34 -11.17
CA TRP A 274 -23.72 -11.05 -12.10
C TRP A 274 -23.52 -9.55 -12.37
N ASP A 275 -24.57 -8.74 -12.33
CA ASP A 275 -24.46 -7.28 -12.47
C ASP A 275 -23.74 -6.70 -11.25
N LEU A 276 -24.03 -7.20 -10.04
CA LEU A 276 -23.35 -6.83 -8.80
C LEU A 276 -21.86 -7.24 -8.82
N VAL A 277 -21.57 -8.47 -9.25
CA VAL A 277 -20.19 -8.96 -9.37
C VAL A 277 -19.40 -8.10 -10.38
N LYS A 278 -19.98 -7.79 -11.54
CA LYS A 278 -19.34 -6.89 -12.52
C LYS A 278 -19.08 -5.50 -11.96
N THR A 279 -20.06 -4.94 -11.26
CA THR A 279 -19.92 -3.63 -10.63
C THR A 279 -18.81 -3.64 -9.61
N TRP A 280 -18.74 -4.66 -8.76
CA TRP A 280 -17.65 -4.82 -7.82
C TRP A 280 -16.29 -5.01 -8.53
N LEU A 281 -16.19 -5.84 -9.58
CA LEU A 281 -14.96 -5.99 -10.36
C LEU A 281 -14.52 -4.65 -10.98
N TYR A 282 -15.45 -3.85 -11.50
CA TYR A 282 -15.12 -2.52 -12.01
C TYR A 282 -14.73 -1.54 -10.91
N SER A 283 -15.23 -1.71 -9.68
CA SER A 283 -14.80 -0.87 -8.55
C SER A 283 -13.32 -1.05 -8.21
N THR A 284 -12.75 -2.23 -8.49
CA THR A 284 -11.31 -2.48 -8.27
C THR A 284 -10.39 -1.73 -9.23
N SER A 285 -10.95 -1.13 -10.28
CA SER A 285 -10.23 -0.37 -11.32
C SER A 285 -10.49 1.14 -11.26
N THR A 286 -11.04 1.64 -10.14
CA THR A 286 -11.36 3.08 -10.02
C THR A 286 -10.15 4.00 -10.11
N GLU A 287 -8.96 3.50 -9.84
CA GLU A 287 -7.71 4.26 -9.93
C GLU A 287 -7.01 4.17 -11.30
N SER A 288 -7.57 3.45 -12.30
CA SER A 288 -6.94 3.31 -13.63
C SER A 288 -6.74 4.63 -14.34
N CYS A 289 -7.70 5.55 -14.27
CA CYS A 289 -7.59 6.91 -14.81
C CYS A 289 -7.58 7.97 -13.68
N TYR A 290 -6.75 7.71 -12.66
CA TYR A 290 -6.59 8.61 -11.52
C TYR A 290 -6.03 9.95 -12.00
N ASN A 291 -6.67 11.07 -11.60
CA ASN A 291 -6.32 12.40 -12.09
C ASN A 291 -6.48 13.47 -11.01
N TYR A 292 -5.81 14.62 -11.16
CA TYR A 292 -5.84 15.68 -10.16
C TYR A 292 -7.16 16.43 -10.07
N GLU A 293 -8.00 16.41 -11.10
CA GLU A 293 -9.21 17.21 -11.14
C GLU A 293 -10.36 16.60 -10.33
N ARG A 294 -10.64 15.30 -10.54
CA ARG A 294 -11.76 14.59 -9.94
C ARG A 294 -11.38 13.26 -9.30
N LEU A 295 -10.09 12.98 -9.17
CA LEU A 295 -9.47 11.78 -8.59
C LEU A 295 -10.02 10.49 -9.19
N GLN A 296 -10.89 9.76 -8.49
CA GLN A 296 -11.45 8.44 -8.88
C GLN A 296 -12.78 8.55 -9.65
N ALA A 297 -13.25 9.75 -10.02
CA ALA A 297 -14.59 9.98 -10.57
C ALA A 297 -14.89 9.16 -11.83
N LEU A 298 -13.95 9.10 -12.78
CA LEU A 298 -14.15 8.35 -14.02
C LEU A 298 -14.31 6.84 -13.75
N GLY A 299 -13.49 6.29 -12.85
CA GLY A 299 -13.63 4.92 -12.39
C GLY A 299 -14.94 4.67 -11.63
N ALA A 300 -15.38 5.65 -10.82
CA ALA A 300 -16.67 5.59 -10.12
C ALA A 300 -17.87 5.61 -11.08
N ALA A 301 -17.82 6.38 -12.15
CA ALA A 301 -18.80 6.29 -13.22
C ALA A 301 -18.73 4.96 -13.98
N ASN A 302 -17.50 4.47 -14.25
CA ASN A 302 -17.30 3.19 -14.93
C ASN A 302 -17.88 2.01 -14.15
N LEU A 303 -17.70 1.95 -12.81
CA LEU A 303 -18.24 0.88 -12.00
C LEU A 303 -19.78 0.84 -12.00
N MET A 304 -20.45 1.99 -12.17
CA MET A 304 -21.90 2.08 -12.22
C MET A 304 -22.51 1.72 -13.60
N LEU A 305 -21.69 1.59 -14.66
CA LEU A 305 -22.18 1.25 -16.01
C LEU A 305 -23.05 -0.03 -16.07
N PRO A 306 -22.68 -1.16 -15.44
CA PRO A 306 -23.52 -2.36 -15.46
C PRO A 306 -24.89 -2.12 -14.80
N VAL A 307 -24.90 -1.39 -13.67
CA VAL A 307 -26.12 -1.06 -12.90
C VAL A 307 -27.03 -0.16 -13.73
N ILE A 308 -26.53 0.97 -14.21
CA ILE A 308 -27.30 1.96 -14.97
C ILE A 308 -27.86 1.36 -16.25
N LYS A 309 -27.05 0.57 -16.99
CA LYS A 309 -27.52 -0.11 -18.20
C LYS A 309 -28.62 -1.11 -17.92
N ARG A 310 -28.64 -1.70 -16.74
CA ARG A 310 -29.63 -2.69 -16.33
C ARG A 310 -30.93 -2.06 -15.83
N LEU A 311 -30.82 -1.03 -15.01
CA LEU A 311 -31.99 -0.41 -14.36
C LEU A 311 -32.79 0.49 -15.31
N TYR A 312 -32.12 1.24 -16.19
CA TYR A 312 -32.77 2.25 -17.02
C TYR A 312 -32.90 1.79 -18.49
N PRO A 313 -34.13 1.89 -19.07
CA PRO A 313 -34.38 1.35 -20.40
C PRO A 313 -33.84 2.23 -21.53
N THR A 314 -33.95 3.56 -21.40
CA THR A 314 -33.58 4.50 -22.49
C THR A 314 -32.15 5.00 -22.34
N ASN A 315 -31.53 5.34 -23.47
CA ASN A 315 -30.14 5.83 -23.47
C ASN A 315 -30.03 7.22 -22.85
N GLU A 316 -31.02 8.08 -23.05
CA GLU A 316 -31.10 9.42 -22.50
C GLU A 316 -31.09 9.36 -20.95
N ARG A 317 -31.94 8.49 -20.38
CA ARG A 317 -31.99 8.31 -18.92
C ARG A 317 -30.69 7.71 -18.37
N ARG A 318 -30.07 6.76 -19.09
CA ARG A 318 -28.77 6.19 -18.69
C ARG A 318 -27.67 7.23 -18.65
N VAL A 319 -27.64 8.16 -19.60
CA VAL A 319 -26.68 9.27 -19.65
C VAL A 319 -26.91 10.21 -18.47
N GLU A 320 -28.15 10.60 -18.22
CA GLU A 320 -28.52 11.47 -17.11
C GLU A 320 -28.08 10.87 -15.77
N GLU A 321 -28.43 9.60 -15.52
CA GLU A 321 -28.12 8.93 -14.27
C GLU A 321 -26.62 8.62 -14.13
N LEU A 322 -25.87 8.43 -15.21
CA LEU A 322 -24.42 8.19 -15.15
C LEU A 322 -23.63 9.48 -14.87
N LYS A 323 -24.09 10.65 -15.38
CA LYS A 323 -23.42 11.94 -15.19
C LYS A 323 -23.24 12.30 -13.71
N LYS A 324 -24.16 11.93 -12.82
CA LYS A 324 -24.05 12.21 -11.39
C LYS A 324 -22.84 11.52 -10.71
N TYR A 325 -22.28 10.47 -11.32
CA TYR A 325 -21.10 9.77 -10.83
C TYR A 325 -19.77 10.37 -11.33
N MET A 326 -19.81 11.31 -12.29
CA MET A 326 -18.64 12.02 -12.82
C MET A 326 -18.16 13.19 -11.95
N VAL A 327 -18.71 13.34 -10.76
CA VAL A 327 -18.29 14.34 -9.75
C VAL A 327 -17.07 13.83 -8.98
N PHE A 328 -16.37 14.75 -8.31
CA PHE A 328 -15.23 14.43 -7.45
C PHE A 328 -15.54 13.24 -6.52
N TYR A 329 -14.66 12.26 -6.53
CA TYR A 329 -14.73 11.09 -5.67
C TYR A 329 -13.34 10.57 -5.33
N ASN A 330 -13.10 10.29 -4.04
CA ASN A 330 -11.85 9.69 -3.58
C ASN A 330 -12.08 8.93 -2.28
N SER A 331 -11.93 7.62 -2.31
CA SER A 331 -12.03 6.77 -1.12
C SER A 331 -11.03 5.62 -1.20
N GLU A 332 -10.89 4.86 -0.13
CA GLU A 332 -10.14 3.62 -0.19
C GLU A 332 -10.87 2.64 -1.12
N VAL A 333 -10.14 1.96 -2.00
CA VAL A 333 -10.73 1.22 -3.14
C VAL A 333 -10.89 -0.27 -2.85
N PHE A 334 -10.08 -0.82 -1.93
CA PHE A 334 -9.77 -2.25 -1.95
C PHE A 334 -10.38 -3.06 -0.82
N THR A 335 -10.53 -2.47 0.39
CA THR A 335 -10.97 -3.22 1.57
C THR A 335 -12.31 -2.76 2.10
N ILE A 336 -12.40 -1.58 2.68
CA ILE A 336 -13.61 -1.05 3.32
C ILE A 336 -14.40 -0.13 2.37
N GLY A 337 -13.71 0.66 1.54
CA GLY A 337 -14.30 1.64 0.63
C GLY A 337 -15.36 1.11 -0.32
N PRO A 338 -15.28 -0.13 -0.85
CA PRO A 338 -16.32 -0.71 -1.67
C PRO A 338 -17.73 -0.70 -1.04
N VAL A 339 -17.83 -0.56 0.27
CA VAL A 339 -19.13 -0.41 0.97
C VAL A 339 -19.94 0.79 0.45
N ILE A 340 -19.27 1.92 0.14
CA ILE A 340 -19.92 3.12 -0.40
C ILE A 340 -20.56 2.81 -1.76
N ASN A 341 -19.84 2.07 -2.60
CA ASN A 341 -20.31 1.67 -3.91
C ASN A 341 -21.52 0.73 -3.80
N GLY A 342 -21.50 -0.19 -2.84
CA GLY A 342 -22.63 -1.06 -2.53
C GLY A 342 -23.88 -0.28 -2.11
N ILE A 343 -23.73 0.70 -1.22
CA ILE A 343 -24.81 1.60 -0.80
C ILE A 343 -25.37 2.38 -2.01
N ALA A 344 -24.48 2.95 -2.84
CA ALA A 344 -24.89 3.70 -4.03
C ALA A 344 -25.69 2.83 -5.00
N VAL A 345 -25.32 1.57 -5.20
CA VAL A 345 -26.07 0.60 -6.03
C VAL A 345 -27.44 0.30 -5.42
N SER A 346 -27.53 0.12 -4.11
CA SER A 346 -28.80 -0.11 -3.42
C SER A 346 -29.76 1.08 -3.56
N MET A 347 -29.25 2.30 -3.37
CA MET A 347 -30.03 3.53 -3.54
C MET A 347 -30.47 3.73 -5.00
N GLU A 348 -29.59 3.43 -5.96
CA GLU A 348 -29.91 3.50 -7.39
C GLU A 348 -31.01 2.52 -7.79
N GLU A 349 -30.99 1.30 -7.24
CA GLU A 349 -32.04 0.32 -7.47
C GLU A 349 -33.38 0.78 -6.86
N ALA A 350 -33.36 1.32 -5.64
CA ALA A 350 -34.56 1.87 -5.00
C ALA A 350 -35.14 3.06 -5.79
N ARG A 351 -34.29 3.98 -6.27
CA ARG A 351 -34.69 5.10 -7.14
C ARG A 351 -35.32 4.62 -8.45
N ALA A 352 -34.72 3.59 -9.09
CA ALA A 352 -35.26 3.02 -10.33
C ALA A 352 -36.61 2.33 -10.12
N LYS A 353 -36.92 1.86 -8.88
CA LYS A 353 -38.22 1.30 -8.48
C LYS A 353 -39.28 2.37 -8.19
N GLY A 354 -38.93 3.66 -8.27
CA GLY A 354 -39.86 4.76 -7.99
C GLY A 354 -39.80 5.27 -6.55
N GLY A 355 -38.79 4.85 -5.78
CA GLY A 355 -38.57 5.39 -4.43
C GLY A 355 -38.22 6.88 -4.47
N ASP A 356 -38.59 7.62 -3.44
CA ASP A 356 -38.32 9.04 -3.27
C ASP A 356 -36.84 9.28 -2.87
N ILE A 357 -35.94 8.98 -3.81
CA ILE A 357 -34.49 9.17 -3.68
C ILE A 357 -34.02 10.03 -4.83
N SER A 358 -33.50 11.22 -4.53
CA SER A 358 -32.95 12.12 -5.53
C SER A 358 -31.53 11.73 -5.95
N ALA A 359 -31.04 12.30 -7.06
CA ALA A 359 -29.62 12.14 -7.46
C ALA A 359 -28.68 12.79 -6.44
N GLU A 360 -29.13 13.89 -5.84
CA GLU A 360 -28.44 14.64 -4.80
C GLU A 360 -28.28 13.80 -3.53
N ASP A 361 -29.29 13.01 -3.14
CA ASP A 361 -29.22 12.11 -1.97
C ASP A 361 -28.13 11.04 -2.15
N ILE A 362 -28.05 10.43 -3.33
CA ILE A 362 -27.01 9.43 -3.64
C ILE A 362 -25.63 10.08 -3.55
N ASN A 363 -25.45 11.27 -4.13
CA ASN A 363 -24.18 11.99 -4.08
C ASN A 363 -23.85 12.46 -2.66
N ALA A 364 -24.81 12.94 -1.89
CA ALA A 364 -24.62 13.35 -0.50
C ALA A 364 -24.13 12.19 0.36
N VAL A 365 -24.69 10.98 0.18
CA VAL A 365 -24.23 9.78 0.88
C VAL A 365 -22.82 9.39 0.48
N ARG A 366 -22.51 9.36 -0.83
CA ARG A 366 -21.18 9.03 -1.33
C ARG A 366 -20.14 10.03 -0.81
N THR A 367 -20.41 11.32 -0.91
CA THR A 367 -19.51 12.39 -0.46
C THR A 367 -19.34 12.39 1.06
N GLY A 368 -20.43 12.20 1.80
CA GLY A 368 -20.41 12.18 3.27
C GLY A 368 -19.66 10.98 3.86
N LEU A 369 -19.70 9.82 3.19
CA LEU A 369 -18.99 8.61 3.63
C LEU A 369 -17.54 8.56 3.11
N MET A 370 -17.21 9.26 2.04
CA MET A 370 -15.93 9.20 1.35
C MET A 370 -14.73 9.40 2.29
N GLY A 371 -14.73 10.48 3.07
CA GLY A 371 -13.64 10.81 3.99
C GLY A 371 -13.50 9.83 5.15
N PRO A 372 -14.55 9.61 5.97
CA PRO A 372 -14.47 8.65 7.09
C PRO A 372 -14.08 7.25 6.68
N VAL A 373 -14.66 6.74 5.59
CA VAL A 373 -14.37 5.39 5.09
C VAL A 373 -12.97 5.28 4.51
N ALA A 374 -12.48 6.33 3.80
CA ALA A 374 -11.10 6.38 3.34
C ALA A 374 -10.12 6.36 4.51
N GLY A 375 -10.35 7.19 5.53
CA GLY A 375 -9.48 7.25 6.72
C GLY A 375 -9.36 5.90 7.43
N ILE A 376 -10.48 5.18 7.61
CA ILE A 376 -10.48 3.84 8.21
C ILE A 376 -9.84 2.82 7.27
N GLY A 377 -10.22 2.82 6.00
CA GLY A 377 -9.74 1.85 5.01
C GLY A 377 -8.24 1.95 4.77
N ASP A 378 -7.71 3.16 4.57
CA ASP A 378 -6.28 3.40 4.41
C ASP A 378 -5.50 2.99 5.67
N THR A 379 -6.03 3.29 6.86
CA THR A 379 -5.43 2.86 8.13
C THR A 379 -5.33 1.35 8.24
N VAL A 380 -6.42 0.64 7.98
CA VAL A 380 -6.44 -0.83 8.10
C VAL A 380 -5.59 -1.48 7.02
N MET A 381 -5.75 -1.05 5.78
CA MET A 381 -5.07 -1.69 4.64
C MET A 381 -3.59 -1.32 4.57
N GLN A 382 -3.26 -0.02 4.52
CA GLN A 382 -1.88 0.45 4.30
C GLN A 382 -1.08 0.55 5.61
N GLY A 383 -1.74 0.90 6.72
CA GLY A 383 -1.08 1.08 8.00
C GLY A 383 -0.90 -0.19 8.80
N ILE A 384 -1.71 -1.23 8.54
CA ILE A 384 -1.72 -2.45 9.37
C ILE A 384 -1.51 -3.71 8.54
N LEU A 385 -2.45 -4.05 7.66
CA LEU A 385 -2.41 -5.34 6.93
C LEU A 385 -1.20 -5.47 6.02
N PHE A 386 -0.96 -4.44 5.20
CA PHE A 386 0.19 -4.43 4.30
C PHE A 386 1.53 -4.56 5.04
N PRO A 387 1.87 -3.75 6.06
CA PRO A 387 3.17 -3.84 6.72
C PRO A 387 3.40 -5.17 7.43
N ILE A 388 2.37 -5.76 8.03
CA ILE A 388 2.49 -7.08 8.68
C ILE A 388 2.84 -8.14 7.65
N LEU A 389 2.08 -8.23 6.56
CA LEU A 389 2.30 -9.24 5.53
C LEU A 389 3.60 -9.01 4.76
N ALA A 390 3.91 -7.75 4.43
CA ALA A 390 5.15 -7.39 3.77
C ALA A 390 6.37 -7.67 4.67
N GLY A 391 6.28 -7.39 5.98
CA GLY A 391 7.31 -7.68 6.96
C GLY A 391 7.64 -9.18 7.04
N ILE A 392 6.62 -10.02 7.11
CA ILE A 392 6.76 -11.48 7.08
C ILE A 392 7.38 -11.92 5.75
N GLY A 393 6.82 -11.47 4.62
CA GLY A 393 7.31 -11.81 3.29
C GLY A 393 8.77 -11.38 3.05
N CYS A 394 9.15 -10.17 3.47
CA CYS A 394 10.53 -9.68 3.41
C CYS A 394 11.47 -10.51 4.27
N THR A 395 11.04 -10.91 5.47
CA THR A 395 11.84 -11.77 6.35
C THR A 395 12.18 -13.10 5.68
N MET A 396 11.17 -13.75 5.09
CA MET A 396 11.39 -15.01 4.35
C MET A 396 12.28 -14.80 3.12
N ALA A 397 12.04 -13.73 2.35
CA ALA A 397 12.80 -13.41 1.15
C ALA A 397 14.30 -13.17 1.44
N LEU A 398 14.61 -12.44 2.51
CA LEU A 398 15.99 -12.16 2.91
C LEU A 398 16.73 -13.39 3.47
N GLN A 399 16.00 -14.44 3.88
CA GLN A 399 16.55 -15.76 4.21
C GLN A 399 16.73 -16.66 2.98
N GLY A 400 16.50 -16.14 1.76
CA GLY A 400 16.59 -16.90 0.51
C GLY A 400 15.36 -17.76 0.19
N ASN A 401 14.26 -17.62 0.95
CA ASN A 401 13.05 -18.40 0.75
C ASN A 401 12.13 -17.76 -0.30
N LEU A 402 12.00 -18.38 -1.46
CA LEU A 402 11.16 -17.93 -2.58
C LEU A 402 9.66 -17.88 -2.24
N LEU A 403 9.22 -18.55 -1.16
CA LEU A 403 7.84 -18.46 -0.70
C LEU A 403 7.50 -17.08 -0.10
N GLY A 404 8.48 -16.27 0.29
CA GLY A 404 8.25 -14.94 0.89
C GLY A 404 7.43 -14.01 0.00
N PRO A 405 7.89 -13.68 -1.23
CA PRO A 405 7.12 -12.87 -2.17
C PRO A 405 5.77 -13.50 -2.57
N VAL A 406 5.74 -14.83 -2.75
CA VAL A 406 4.51 -15.58 -3.10
C VAL A 406 3.49 -15.48 -1.98
N PHE A 407 3.91 -15.73 -0.73
CA PHE A 407 3.07 -15.60 0.47
C PHE A 407 2.45 -14.21 0.55
N PHE A 408 3.28 -13.16 0.44
CA PHE A 408 2.81 -11.78 0.48
C PHE A 408 1.79 -11.51 -0.64
N THR A 409 2.15 -11.80 -1.88
CA THR A 409 1.32 -11.49 -3.06
C THR A 409 -0.01 -12.22 -3.01
N VAL A 410 0.00 -13.53 -2.74
CA VAL A 410 -1.22 -14.34 -2.74
C VAL A 410 -2.13 -13.97 -1.58
N LEU A 411 -1.60 -13.87 -0.37
CA LEU A 411 -2.41 -13.60 0.81
C LEU A 411 -2.96 -12.16 0.79
N PHE A 412 -2.15 -11.18 0.40
CA PHE A 412 -2.59 -9.79 0.31
C PHE A 412 -3.65 -9.60 -0.79
N SER A 413 -3.47 -10.22 -1.98
CA SER A 413 -4.50 -10.21 -3.04
C SER A 413 -5.80 -10.88 -2.58
N ALA A 414 -5.71 -12.03 -1.91
CA ALA A 414 -6.88 -12.73 -1.41
C ALA A 414 -7.64 -11.93 -0.36
N LEU A 415 -6.94 -11.25 0.55
CA LEU A 415 -7.54 -10.36 1.55
C LEU A 415 -8.25 -9.17 0.90
N ILE A 416 -7.61 -8.49 -0.05
CA ILE A 416 -8.22 -7.39 -0.81
C ILE A 416 -9.47 -7.89 -1.54
N PHE A 417 -9.36 -9.01 -2.24
CA PHE A 417 -10.45 -9.57 -3.02
C PHE A 417 -11.65 -9.93 -2.14
N THR A 418 -11.43 -10.65 -1.05
CA THR A 418 -12.50 -11.13 -0.17
C THR A 418 -13.11 -10.01 0.66
N SER A 419 -12.29 -9.12 1.25
CA SER A 419 -12.78 -7.99 2.05
C SER A 419 -13.56 -7.00 1.18
N GLY A 420 -13.03 -6.62 0.03
CA GLY A 420 -13.68 -5.68 -0.89
C GLY A 420 -15.03 -6.20 -1.39
N TYR A 421 -15.11 -7.48 -1.77
CA TYR A 421 -16.40 -8.09 -2.16
C TYR A 421 -17.41 -8.11 -1.02
N ASN A 422 -16.99 -8.53 0.16
CA ASN A 422 -17.89 -8.63 1.31
C ASN A 422 -18.39 -7.24 1.75
N MET A 423 -17.52 -6.23 1.74
CA MET A 423 -17.90 -4.84 2.06
C MET A 423 -18.83 -4.24 1.01
N PHE A 424 -18.59 -4.49 -0.27
CA PHE A 424 -19.52 -4.10 -1.34
C PHE A 424 -20.91 -4.73 -1.14
N MET A 425 -20.96 -6.04 -0.89
CA MET A 425 -22.22 -6.75 -0.65
C MET A 425 -22.90 -6.34 0.64
N LEU A 426 -22.13 -5.98 1.68
CA LEU A 426 -22.66 -5.46 2.93
C LEU A 426 -23.37 -4.11 2.68
N GLY A 427 -22.71 -3.19 1.96
CA GLY A 427 -23.28 -1.90 1.57
C GLY A 427 -24.56 -2.05 0.76
N TYR A 428 -24.56 -2.96 -0.21
CA TYR A 428 -25.72 -3.23 -1.05
C TYR A 428 -26.91 -3.79 -0.26
N LYS A 429 -26.69 -4.77 0.64
CA LYS A 429 -27.76 -5.45 1.38
C LYS A 429 -28.32 -4.64 2.53
N GLN A 430 -27.48 -3.90 3.25
CA GLN A 430 -27.88 -3.23 4.49
C GLN A 430 -28.18 -1.72 4.33
N GLY A 431 -27.78 -1.12 3.21
CA GLY A 431 -28.00 0.29 2.95
C GLY A 431 -27.29 1.23 3.92
N LYS A 432 -27.66 2.53 3.89
CA LYS A 432 -26.97 3.62 4.61
C LYS A 432 -27.05 3.50 6.14
N SER A 433 -28.24 3.23 6.69
CA SER A 433 -28.48 3.30 8.14
C SER A 433 -27.68 2.28 8.94
N SER A 434 -27.63 1.04 8.46
CA SER A 434 -26.88 -0.04 9.11
C SER A 434 -25.37 0.19 9.06
N ILE A 435 -24.85 0.71 7.94
CA ILE A 435 -23.42 1.02 7.81
C ILE A 435 -23.03 2.16 8.75
N LEU A 436 -23.83 3.24 8.86
CA LEU A 436 -23.57 4.31 9.82
C LEU A 436 -23.59 3.81 11.27
N ARG A 437 -24.44 2.83 11.59
CA ARG A 437 -24.47 2.18 12.91
C ARG A 437 -23.16 1.43 13.18
N ILE A 438 -22.67 0.63 12.23
CA ILE A 438 -21.40 -0.09 12.35
C ILE A 438 -20.23 0.89 12.51
N LEU A 439 -20.19 1.97 11.73
CA LEU A 439 -19.14 2.99 11.82
C LEU A 439 -19.14 3.71 13.19
N LYS A 440 -20.34 3.92 13.78
CA LYS A 440 -20.49 4.61 15.09
C LYS A 440 -20.37 3.66 16.30
N SER A 441 -20.46 2.35 16.11
CA SER A 441 -20.48 1.37 17.23
C SER A 441 -19.16 1.19 17.97
N GLY A 442 -18.07 1.83 17.53
CA GLY A 442 -16.73 1.64 18.08
C GLY A 442 -16.11 0.26 17.80
N THR A 443 -16.81 -0.63 17.11
CA THR A 443 -16.32 -1.97 16.74
C THR A 443 -15.08 -1.88 15.87
N ILE A 444 -15.06 -0.92 14.93
CA ILE A 444 -13.92 -0.68 14.04
C ILE A 444 -12.69 -0.25 14.82
N ASP A 445 -12.85 0.63 15.81
CA ASP A 445 -11.74 1.08 16.66
C ASP A 445 -11.14 -0.06 17.46
N LYS A 446 -11.97 -0.98 17.98
CA LYS A 446 -11.50 -2.17 18.71
C LYS A 446 -10.73 -3.12 17.78
N ILE A 447 -11.24 -3.37 16.59
CA ILE A 447 -10.57 -4.20 15.59
C ILE A 447 -9.25 -3.54 15.16
N THR A 448 -9.27 -2.23 14.88
CA THR A 448 -8.07 -1.46 14.52
C THR A 448 -7.02 -1.50 15.64
N ASN A 449 -7.43 -1.37 16.91
CA ASN A 449 -6.51 -1.48 18.05
C ASN A 449 -5.89 -2.88 18.16
N ALA A 450 -6.69 -3.93 18.00
CA ALA A 450 -6.21 -5.31 18.00
C ALA A 450 -5.15 -5.54 16.90
N PHE A 451 -5.43 -5.14 15.68
CA PHE A 451 -4.45 -5.22 14.59
C PHE A 451 -3.22 -4.32 14.82
N SER A 452 -3.40 -3.14 15.43
CA SER A 452 -2.27 -2.25 15.76
C SER A 452 -1.31 -2.88 16.78
N ILE A 453 -1.81 -3.69 17.71
CA ILE A 453 -0.97 -4.47 18.64
C ILE A 453 -0.07 -5.44 17.86
N VAL A 454 -0.66 -6.23 16.97
CA VAL A 454 0.11 -7.14 16.08
C VAL A 454 1.14 -6.36 15.26
N GLY A 455 0.71 -5.26 14.64
CA GLY A 455 1.56 -4.39 13.84
C GLY A 455 2.76 -3.85 14.65
N LEU A 456 2.53 -3.33 15.85
CA LEU A 456 3.60 -2.81 16.71
C LEU A 456 4.59 -3.90 17.12
N MET A 457 4.13 -5.10 17.45
CA MET A 457 5.02 -6.22 17.79
C MET A 457 5.87 -6.63 16.57
N VAL A 458 5.28 -6.74 15.37
CA VAL A 458 5.99 -7.02 14.12
C VAL A 458 7.02 -5.94 13.81
N VAL A 459 6.64 -4.67 13.94
CA VAL A 459 7.53 -3.51 13.73
C VAL A 459 8.71 -3.51 14.72
N GLY A 460 8.47 -3.85 15.97
CA GLY A 460 9.52 -4.04 16.98
C GLY A 460 10.51 -5.15 16.59
N THR A 461 10.01 -6.30 16.17
CA THR A 461 10.81 -7.40 15.64
C THR A 461 11.66 -6.97 14.43
N MET A 462 11.07 -6.24 13.51
CA MET A 462 11.79 -5.73 12.33
C MET A 462 12.88 -4.73 12.70
N ALA A 463 12.65 -3.87 13.69
CA ALA A 463 13.68 -2.97 14.19
C ALA A 463 14.87 -3.75 14.76
N ALA A 464 14.62 -4.87 15.46
CA ALA A 464 15.65 -5.73 16.01
C ALA A 464 16.43 -6.53 14.94
N SER A 465 15.74 -6.96 13.86
CA SER A 465 16.29 -7.94 12.91
C SER A 465 16.71 -7.36 11.56
N ARG A 466 16.24 -6.16 11.18
CA ARG A 466 16.45 -5.58 9.84
C ARG A 466 17.27 -4.31 9.82
N VAL A 467 17.48 -3.65 10.95
CA VAL A 467 18.41 -2.52 11.06
C VAL A 467 19.80 -3.09 11.36
N ASN A 468 20.59 -3.25 10.31
CA ASN A 468 21.90 -3.90 10.37
C ASN A 468 23.01 -2.86 10.46
N VAL A 469 23.23 -2.32 11.65
CA VAL A 469 24.28 -1.35 11.92
C VAL A 469 25.06 -1.75 13.16
N ILE A 470 26.37 -1.69 13.05
CA ILE A 470 27.31 -1.95 14.16
C ILE A 470 28.34 -0.84 14.26
N THR A 471 29.06 -0.78 15.36
CA THR A 471 30.23 0.09 15.51
C THR A 471 31.51 -0.77 15.61
N PRO A 472 32.45 -0.65 14.63
CA PRO A 472 33.73 -1.34 14.69
C PRO A 472 34.78 -0.62 15.55
N VAL A 473 34.39 0.41 16.29
CA VAL A 473 35.31 1.20 17.12
C VAL A 473 35.97 0.35 18.20
N LEU A 474 37.29 0.37 18.24
CA LEU A 474 38.13 -0.33 19.19
C LEU A 474 38.39 0.57 20.39
N LEU A 475 37.93 0.19 21.58
CA LEU A 475 38.12 0.97 22.82
C LEU A 475 39.45 0.66 23.51
N SER A 476 39.88 -0.59 23.51
CA SER A 476 41.14 -1.03 24.12
C SER A 476 41.61 -2.32 23.47
N SER A 477 42.91 -2.45 23.28
CA SER A 477 43.56 -3.72 22.87
C SER A 477 44.59 -4.07 23.94
N ASN A 478 44.27 -5.03 24.81
CA ASN A 478 45.15 -5.50 25.85
C ASN A 478 45.35 -7.01 25.77
N GLN A 479 46.62 -7.45 25.64
CA GLN A 479 47.03 -8.86 25.65
C GLN A 479 46.25 -9.82 24.72
N GLY A 480 45.94 -9.34 23.49
CA GLY A 480 45.23 -10.18 22.51
C GLY A 480 43.71 -10.27 22.68
N LYS A 481 43.12 -9.44 23.58
CA LYS A 481 41.66 -9.25 23.69
C LYS A 481 41.31 -7.84 23.27
N ASP A 482 40.69 -7.72 22.10
CA ASP A 482 40.18 -6.44 21.60
C ASP A 482 38.82 -6.16 22.23
N LEU A 483 38.69 -5.06 22.95
CA LEU A 483 37.41 -4.57 23.48
C LEU A 483 36.80 -3.61 22.45
N MET A 484 35.82 -4.11 21.72
CA MET A 484 35.05 -3.30 20.76
C MET A 484 33.91 -2.55 21.46
N LEU A 485 33.63 -1.33 21.03
CA LEU A 485 32.48 -0.56 21.52
C LEU A 485 31.16 -1.32 21.31
N GLN A 486 31.02 -2.07 20.21
CA GLN A 486 29.86 -2.91 19.94
C GLN A 486 29.62 -3.94 21.06
N SER A 487 30.67 -4.60 21.52
CA SER A 487 30.56 -5.61 22.61
C SER A 487 30.05 -4.99 23.92
N VAL A 488 30.46 -3.75 24.21
CA VAL A 488 29.99 -3.01 25.39
C VAL A 488 28.52 -2.65 25.22
N LEU A 489 28.12 -2.14 24.05
CA LEU A 489 26.73 -1.79 23.77
C LEU A 489 25.82 -3.04 23.86
N ASP A 490 26.24 -4.15 23.27
CA ASP A 490 25.47 -5.39 23.28
C ASP A 490 25.40 -6.05 24.67
N SER A 491 26.37 -5.80 25.55
CA SER A 491 26.30 -6.23 26.94
C SER A 491 25.29 -5.43 27.79
N LEU A 492 25.06 -4.17 27.41
CA LEU A 492 24.04 -3.31 28.06
C LEU A 492 22.65 -3.63 27.49
N LEU A 493 22.53 -3.61 26.18
CA LEU A 493 21.28 -3.93 25.47
C LEU A 493 21.64 -4.44 24.06
N PRO A 494 21.50 -5.73 23.78
CA PRO A 494 21.73 -6.26 22.44
C PRO A 494 20.84 -5.55 21.42
N GLY A 495 21.41 -5.16 20.27
CA GLY A 495 20.70 -4.39 19.25
C GLY A 495 20.44 -2.91 19.62
N MET A 496 21.16 -2.35 20.58
CA MET A 496 20.94 -0.98 21.05
C MET A 496 21.07 0.05 19.93
N LEU A 497 22.04 -0.09 19.01
CA LEU A 497 22.19 0.83 17.88
C LEU A 497 20.97 0.80 16.96
N ALA A 498 20.45 -0.38 16.64
CA ALA A 498 19.26 -0.52 15.81
C ALA A 498 18.04 0.18 16.44
N LEU A 499 17.86 0.02 17.75
CA LEU A 499 16.81 0.68 18.51
C LEU A 499 16.99 2.21 18.54
N LEU A 500 18.21 2.69 18.79
CA LEU A 500 18.52 4.12 18.84
C LEU A 500 18.30 4.80 17.47
N PHE A 501 18.75 4.19 16.38
CA PHE A 501 18.47 4.70 15.02
C PHE A 501 16.97 4.75 14.76
N THR A 502 16.24 3.68 15.05
CA THR A 502 14.79 3.62 14.82
C THR A 502 14.04 4.68 15.63
N LEU A 503 14.31 4.79 16.94
CA LEU A 503 13.66 5.76 17.80
C LEU A 503 14.13 7.20 17.53
N GLY A 504 15.38 7.40 17.16
CA GLY A 504 15.92 8.70 16.78
C GLY A 504 15.23 9.24 15.53
N ILE A 505 15.12 8.42 14.49
CA ILE A 505 14.40 8.76 13.25
C ILE A 505 12.91 8.98 13.54
N TRP A 506 12.28 8.12 14.35
CA TRP A 506 10.90 8.31 14.79
C TRP A 506 10.69 9.66 15.48
N LYS A 507 11.60 10.07 16.36
CA LYS A 507 11.57 11.38 17.01
C LYS A 507 11.68 12.54 16.02
N MET A 508 12.50 12.40 14.98
CA MET A 508 12.61 13.40 13.90
C MET A 508 11.30 13.52 13.12
N LEU A 509 10.66 12.39 12.79
CA LEU A 509 9.36 12.36 12.13
C LEU A 509 8.27 13.00 12.98
N GLN A 510 8.24 12.74 14.28
CA GLN A 510 7.30 13.41 15.20
C GLN A 510 7.49 14.93 15.25
N ARG A 511 8.71 15.42 15.03
CA ARG A 511 9.00 16.84 14.88
C ARG A 511 8.64 17.40 13.49
N LYS A 512 7.92 16.61 12.66
CA LYS A 512 7.48 16.96 11.30
C LYS A 512 8.63 17.23 10.31
N ILE A 513 9.81 16.67 10.56
CA ILE A 513 10.91 16.70 9.60
C ILE A 513 10.53 15.77 8.45
N SER A 514 10.60 16.29 7.22
CA SER A 514 10.27 15.50 6.02
C SER A 514 11.18 14.28 5.88
N ALA A 515 10.60 13.14 5.46
CA ALA A 515 11.34 11.90 5.20
C ALA A 515 12.51 12.10 4.22
N ILE A 516 12.38 13.01 3.25
CA ILE A 516 13.45 13.33 2.29
C ILE A 516 14.68 13.89 3.00
N TYR A 517 14.51 14.83 3.93
CA TYR A 517 15.64 15.37 4.71
C TYR A 517 16.26 14.31 5.63
N ILE A 518 15.45 13.39 6.16
CA ILE A 518 15.95 12.26 6.96
C ILE A 518 16.76 11.30 6.09
N ILE A 519 16.31 10.99 4.88
CA ILE A 519 17.07 10.19 3.91
C ILE A 519 18.43 10.85 3.64
N LEU A 520 18.43 12.14 3.29
CA LEU A 520 19.66 12.87 3.03
C LEU A 520 20.60 12.86 4.26
N ALA A 521 20.04 13.04 5.46
CA ALA A 521 20.82 12.97 6.70
C ALA A 521 21.41 11.56 6.92
N ILE A 522 20.66 10.48 6.66
CA ILE A 522 21.16 9.10 6.75
C ILE A 522 22.30 8.88 5.74
N PHE A 523 22.17 9.37 4.49
CA PHE A 523 23.25 9.29 3.51
C PHE A 523 24.51 10.02 4.01
N VAL A 524 24.37 11.28 4.40
CA VAL A 524 25.53 12.09 4.84
C VAL A 524 26.16 11.48 6.09
N VAL A 525 25.36 11.19 7.12
CA VAL A 525 25.86 10.64 8.38
C VAL A 525 26.41 9.23 8.20
N GLY A 526 25.71 8.36 7.46
CA GLY A 526 26.14 7.00 7.19
C GLY A 526 27.46 6.92 6.42
N ILE A 527 27.61 7.73 5.37
CA ILE A 527 28.85 7.81 4.59
C ILE A 527 29.98 8.35 5.47
N LEU A 528 29.80 9.48 6.14
CA LEU A 528 30.84 10.07 6.99
C LEU A 528 31.25 9.13 8.13
N ALA A 529 30.29 8.53 8.83
CA ALA A 529 30.56 7.62 9.93
C ALA A 529 31.25 6.31 9.48
N SER A 530 30.95 5.83 8.27
CA SER A 530 31.63 4.69 7.66
C SER A 530 33.08 5.04 7.32
N TYR A 531 33.33 6.20 6.69
CA TYR A 531 34.69 6.67 6.36
C TYR A 531 35.54 6.88 7.62
N LEU A 532 34.94 7.33 8.73
CA LEU A 532 35.62 7.52 10.01
C LEU A 532 35.78 6.21 10.79
N GLY A 533 35.29 5.08 10.28
CA GLY A 533 35.34 3.80 10.99
C GLY A 533 34.45 3.73 12.24
N VAL A 534 33.45 4.61 12.35
CA VAL A 534 32.51 4.66 13.50
C VAL A 534 31.33 3.72 13.29
N LEU A 535 30.84 3.59 12.08
CA LEU A 535 29.75 2.70 11.71
C LEU A 535 30.18 1.70 10.63
N GLY A 536 29.66 0.48 10.77
CA GLY A 536 29.77 -0.64 9.84
C GLY A 536 28.47 -1.41 9.74
N ILE A 537 28.45 -2.43 8.90
CA ILE A 537 27.35 -3.40 8.79
C ILE A 537 27.72 -4.70 9.52
N LYS A 538 26.69 -5.40 10.01
CA LYS A 538 26.83 -6.68 10.70
C LYS A 538 27.12 -7.80 9.70
#